data_8f9fd11cdb34319af7260ce1938b54d6
#
_entry.id   8f9fd11cdb34319af7260ce1938b54d6
#
_cell.length_a   1.000
_cell.length_b   1.000
_cell.length_c   1.000
_cell.angle_alpha   90.00
_cell.angle_beta   90.00
_cell.angle_gamma   90.00
#
_symmetry.space_group_name_H-M   'P 1'
#
loop_
_entity.id
_entity.type
_entity.pdbx_description
1 polymer ?
#
loop_
_entity_poly.entity_id
_entity_poly.type
_entity_poly.pdbx_seq_one_letter_code
_entity_poly.pdbx_strand_id
1 'polypeptide(L)'
;AQTLNAPDFLSGDSFTMGVLIEASPEGLPGENMVWDYSNATPTDSYNGQYLPASPSPFEDDYPEASWMLEANGQNAYYNFGPYFFEFFGGVEQGASYPLSNSERFFPYPYNYGETHEDEMGGVLNIQGVTAYRSGVNLSALDGYGLLTLPGGVQLDDVLRIRLNRSISDSTIMGITQYDIEQVLFLQNGLVVPLIAHTFMQIVEGIDTTEYNYTEILQTYLMDVDETHEQQSYSFALFPNPAQEKVQIVWGAAPE
;
A
#
# COMPACT_ATOMS: atom_id res chain seq x y z
N ALA A 1 24.22 1.06 -0.28
CA ALA A 1 23.08 0.17 -0.61
C ALA A 1 21.82 0.98 -0.42
N GLN A 2 20.87 0.82 -1.35
CA GLN A 2 19.54 1.45 -1.23
C GLN A 2 18.74 0.65 -0.20
N THR A 3 18.13 1.35 0.74
CA THR A 3 17.46 0.76 1.90
C THR A 3 16.11 1.44 2.12
N LEU A 4 15.05 0.64 2.27
CA LEU A 4 13.77 1.10 2.77
C LEU A 4 13.78 1.05 4.29
N ASN A 5 13.56 2.19 4.92
CA ASN A 5 13.45 2.32 6.37
C ASN A 5 11.98 2.38 6.79
N ALA A 6 11.73 2.05 8.06
CA ALA A 6 10.41 2.27 8.64
C ALA A 6 10.02 3.75 8.46
N PRO A 7 8.78 4.03 8.01
CA PRO A 7 8.33 5.41 7.86
C PRO A 7 8.14 6.08 9.22
N ASP A 8 8.40 7.38 9.27
CA ASP A 8 7.98 8.23 10.38
C ASP A 8 6.48 8.51 10.20
N PHE A 9 5.66 7.80 10.96
CA PHE A 9 4.22 7.77 10.76
C PHE A 9 3.51 8.74 11.70
N LEU A 10 2.62 9.57 11.14
CA LEU A 10 1.75 10.46 11.90
C LEU A 10 0.28 10.06 11.70
N SER A 11 -0.47 10.12 12.80
CA SER A 11 -1.92 9.93 12.77
C SER A 11 -2.59 11.04 11.97
N GLY A 12 -3.51 10.67 11.07
CA GLY A 12 -4.25 11.63 10.26
C GLY A 12 -3.73 11.80 8.83
N ASP A 13 -2.62 11.16 8.48
CA ASP A 13 -2.12 11.16 7.11
C ASP A 13 -3.20 10.65 6.15
N SER A 14 -3.47 11.43 5.12
CA SER A 14 -4.49 11.14 4.12
C SER A 14 -3.93 11.22 2.72
N PHE A 15 -4.54 10.48 1.80
CA PHE A 15 -4.07 10.40 0.42
C PHE A 15 -5.22 10.19 -0.55
N THR A 16 -4.94 10.46 -1.82
CA THR A 16 -5.81 10.10 -2.94
C THR A 16 -5.04 9.21 -3.89
N MET A 17 -5.59 8.03 -4.19
CA MET A 17 -5.07 7.13 -5.22
C MET A 17 -5.93 7.25 -6.47
N GLY A 18 -5.28 7.45 -7.61
CA GLY A 18 -5.91 7.31 -8.92
C GLY A 18 -5.81 5.87 -9.40
N VAL A 19 -6.85 5.32 -10.00
CA VAL A 19 -6.93 3.93 -10.45
C VAL A 19 -6.97 3.85 -11.96
N LEU A 20 -6.13 2.97 -12.55
CA LEU A 20 -6.16 2.56 -13.96
C LEU A 20 -6.60 1.09 -14.01
N ILE A 21 -7.69 0.81 -14.71
CA ILE A 21 -8.22 -0.55 -14.89
C ILE A 21 -7.39 -1.33 -15.93
N GLU A 22 -6.71 -0.63 -16.83
CA GLU A 22 -5.77 -1.25 -17.77
C GLU A 22 -4.36 -1.18 -17.19
N ALA A 23 -3.67 -2.32 -17.12
CA ALA A 23 -2.35 -2.39 -16.55
C ALA A 23 -1.36 -1.50 -17.29
N SER A 24 -0.77 -0.57 -16.58
CA SER A 24 0.49 0.03 -17.02
C SER A 24 1.64 -0.99 -16.88
N PRO A 25 2.72 -0.88 -17.66
CA PRO A 25 3.87 -1.76 -17.48
C PRO A 25 4.40 -1.69 -16.04
N GLU A 26 4.64 -2.84 -15.42
CA GLU A 26 5.14 -2.94 -14.02
C GLU A 26 6.51 -2.30 -13.80
N GLY A 27 7.22 -1.94 -14.86
CA GLY A 27 8.62 -1.53 -14.81
C GLY A 27 9.57 -2.71 -14.55
N LEU A 28 10.76 -2.66 -15.08
CA LEU A 28 11.76 -3.71 -14.89
C LEU A 28 12.46 -3.55 -13.53
N PRO A 29 12.85 -4.66 -12.87
CA PRO A 29 13.71 -4.62 -11.70
C PRO A 29 15.14 -4.22 -12.07
N GLY A 30 15.95 -3.82 -11.10
CA GLY A 30 17.36 -3.51 -11.30
C GLY A 30 17.82 -2.24 -10.60
N GLU A 31 19.11 -1.94 -10.81
CA GLU A 31 19.77 -0.78 -10.24
C GLU A 31 19.68 0.43 -11.16
N ASN A 32 19.50 1.62 -10.56
CA ASN A 32 19.48 2.90 -11.29
C ASN A 32 18.48 2.90 -12.46
N MET A 33 17.33 2.28 -12.25
CA MET A 33 16.28 2.17 -13.24
C MET A 33 15.60 3.52 -13.48
N VAL A 34 14.97 3.65 -14.64
CA VAL A 34 14.11 4.79 -14.98
C VAL A 34 12.73 4.23 -15.31
N TRP A 35 11.74 4.59 -14.51
CA TRP A 35 10.35 4.22 -14.70
C TRP A 35 9.54 5.46 -15.05
N ASP A 36 8.85 5.41 -16.18
CA ASP A 36 8.11 6.56 -16.71
C ASP A 36 6.61 6.28 -16.80
N TYR A 37 5.85 6.90 -15.92
CA TYR A 37 4.39 6.88 -15.86
C TYR A 37 3.79 8.26 -16.19
N SER A 38 4.56 9.16 -16.80
CA SER A 38 4.12 10.54 -17.13
C SER A 38 2.85 10.60 -17.95
N ASN A 39 2.59 9.57 -18.77
CA ASN A 39 1.41 9.45 -19.63
C ASN A 39 0.26 8.64 -18.99
N ALA A 40 0.43 8.11 -17.80
CA ALA A 40 -0.62 7.37 -17.13
C ALA A 40 -1.77 8.31 -16.73
N THR A 41 -2.99 7.92 -17.08
CA THR A 41 -4.18 8.74 -16.82
C THR A 41 -5.18 7.90 -16.04
N PRO A 42 -5.28 8.06 -14.71
CA PRO A 42 -6.27 7.38 -13.91
C PRO A 42 -7.71 7.65 -14.40
N THR A 43 -8.52 6.61 -14.41
CA THR A 43 -9.94 6.67 -14.84
C THR A 43 -10.90 6.74 -13.66
N ASP A 44 -10.42 6.43 -12.47
CA ASP A 44 -11.15 6.49 -11.21
C ASP A 44 -10.21 6.93 -10.09
N SER A 45 -10.76 7.19 -8.89
CA SER A 45 -9.96 7.52 -7.72
C SER A 45 -10.69 7.22 -6.43
N TYR A 46 -9.91 6.98 -5.36
CA TYR A 46 -10.43 6.88 -4.00
C TYR A 46 -9.52 7.62 -3.01
N ASN A 47 -10.09 7.97 -1.85
CA ASN A 47 -9.36 8.55 -0.74
C ASN A 47 -9.10 7.48 0.31
N GLY A 48 -7.94 7.60 0.97
CA GLY A 48 -7.61 6.83 2.14
C GLY A 48 -7.06 7.71 3.25
N GLN A 49 -7.21 7.24 4.48
CA GLN A 49 -6.67 7.91 5.66
C GLN A 49 -6.17 6.87 6.66
N TYR A 50 -5.01 7.14 7.24
CA TYR A 50 -4.50 6.37 8.36
C TYR A 50 -4.94 6.98 9.68
N LEU A 51 -5.53 6.16 10.52
CA LEU A 51 -6.04 6.54 11.83
C LEU A 51 -5.41 5.61 12.89
N PRO A 52 -5.37 6.02 14.17
CA PRO A 52 -5.06 5.08 15.23
C PRO A 52 -6.03 3.89 15.20
N ALA A 53 -5.53 2.68 15.42
CA ALA A 53 -6.38 1.49 15.50
C ALA A 53 -7.36 1.54 16.69
N SER A 54 -7.02 2.29 17.75
CA SER A 54 -7.86 2.56 18.91
C SER A 54 -7.97 4.09 19.13
N PRO A 55 -9.19 4.64 19.39
CA PRO A 55 -10.45 3.90 19.45
C PRO A 55 -11.04 3.61 18.05
N SER A 56 -11.48 2.39 17.83
CA SER A 56 -12.24 2.00 16.63
C SER A 56 -13.34 0.99 17.00
N PRO A 57 -14.39 0.82 16.18
CA PRO A 57 -15.47 -0.14 16.47
C PRO A 57 -15.01 -1.59 16.57
N PHE A 58 -13.84 -1.94 16.05
CA PHE A 58 -13.29 -3.29 15.98
C PHE A 58 -11.93 -3.42 16.68
N GLU A 59 -11.58 -2.50 17.58
CA GLU A 59 -10.27 -2.50 18.27
C GLU A 59 -10.00 -3.78 19.04
N ASP A 60 -11.05 -4.40 19.62
CA ASP A 60 -10.95 -5.65 20.36
C ASP A 60 -10.56 -6.84 19.47
N ASP A 61 -10.85 -6.79 18.17
CA ASP A 61 -10.48 -7.83 17.19
C ASP A 61 -9.02 -7.69 16.75
N TYR A 62 -8.42 -6.49 16.92
CA TYR A 62 -7.07 -6.14 16.43
C TYR A 62 -6.19 -5.52 17.53
N PRO A 63 -6.00 -6.18 18.68
CA PRO A 63 -5.35 -5.58 19.86
C PRO A 63 -3.85 -5.26 19.62
N GLU A 64 -3.22 -5.86 18.63
CA GLU A 64 -1.81 -5.64 18.30
C GLU A 64 -1.60 -4.58 17.22
N ALA A 65 -2.66 -4.17 16.52
CA ALA A 65 -2.57 -3.14 15.49
C ALA A 65 -2.42 -1.76 16.11
N SER A 66 -1.54 -0.97 15.57
CA SER A 66 -1.34 0.44 15.93
C SER A 66 -2.12 1.38 15.02
N TRP A 67 -2.39 0.95 13.79
CA TRP A 67 -2.96 1.76 12.72
C TRP A 67 -4.12 1.08 12.02
N MET A 68 -5.09 1.89 11.64
CA MET A 68 -6.20 1.52 10.77
C MET A 68 -6.13 2.37 9.51
N LEU A 69 -6.10 1.72 8.36
CA LEU A 69 -6.34 2.36 7.07
C LEU A 69 -7.84 2.32 6.78
N GLU A 70 -8.46 3.47 6.65
CA GLU A 70 -9.80 3.62 6.10
C GLU A 70 -9.69 4.02 4.64
N ALA A 71 -10.14 3.18 3.74
CA ALA A 71 -10.14 3.44 2.31
C ALA A 71 -11.30 2.72 1.63
N ASN A 72 -11.99 3.40 0.73
CA ASN A 72 -13.03 2.79 -0.10
C ASN A 72 -14.17 2.10 0.69
N GLY A 73 -14.46 2.58 1.91
CA GLY A 73 -15.47 2.00 2.80
C GLY A 73 -15.04 0.68 3.46
N GLN A 74 -13.76 0.36 3.41
CA GLN A 74 -13.13 -0.79 4.06
C GLN A 74 -12.11 -0.29 5.09
N ASN A 75 -11.88 -1.09 6.13
CA ASN A 75 -10.87 -0.84 7.13
C ASN A 75 -9.85 -1.98 7.13
N ALA A 76 -8.58 -1.63 7.16
CA ALA A 76 -7.47 -2.58 7.25
C ALA A 76 -6.57 -2.20 8.43
N TYR A 77 -6.14 -3.18 9.21
CA TYR A 77 -5.41 -2.98 10.46
C TYR A 77 -3.95 -3.37 10.30
N TYR A 78 -3.06 -2.45 10.66
CA TYR A 78 -1.62 -2.57 10.41
C TYR A 78 -0.78 -2.20 11.63
N ASN A 79 0.46 -2.65 11.57
CA ASN A 79 1.55 -2.13 12.37
C ASN A 79 2.71 -1.77 11.43
N PHE A 80 3.17 -0.53 11.52
CA PHE A 80 4.39 -0.06 10.88
C PHE A 80 5.48 0.04 11.95
N GLY A 81 5.71 -1.10 12.60
CA GLY A 81 6.73 -1.18 13.64
C GLY A 81 8.15 -0.97 13.09
N PRO A 82 9.16 -0.81 13.97
CA PRO A 82 10.52 -0.59 13.51
C PRO A 82 11.12 -1.78 12.77
N TYR A 83 10.42 -2.93 12.77
CA TYR A 83 10.96 -4.18 12.23
C TYR A 83 10.20 -4.71 11.01
N PHE A 84 8.88 -4.45 10.91
CA PHE A 84 8.04 -5.01 9.83
C PHE A 84 6.90 -4.07 9.47
N PHE A 85 6.50 -4.12 8.19
CA PHE A 85 5.18 -3.74 7.75
C PHE A 85 4.27 -4.97 7.90
N GLU A 86 3.33 -4.92 8.84
CA GLU A 86 2.55 -6.07 9.29
C GLU A 86 1.05 -5.79 9.20
N PHE A 87 0.30 -6.75 8.68
CA PHE A 87 -1.15 -6.69 8.47
C PHE A 87 -1.84 -7.72 9.36
N PHE A 88 -2.84 -7.28 10.10
CA PHE A 88 -3.59 -8.10 11.06
C PHE A 88 -4.95 -8.56 10.57
N GLY A 89 -5.40 -8.06 9.42
CA GLY A 89 -6.73 -8.31 8.89
C GLY A 89 -7.48 -7.01 8.64
N GLY A 90 -8.79 -7.11 8.42
CA GLY A 90 -9.60 -5.95 8.09
C GLY A 90 -11.08 -6.14 8.40
N VAL A 91 -11.86 -5.15 7.99
CA VAL A 91 -13.31 -5.15 8.07
C VAL A 91 -13.88 -4.87 6.70
N GLU A 92 -14.66 -5.79 6.19
CA GLU A 92 -15.36 -5.65 4.93
C GLU A 92 -16.85 -5.87 5.14
N GLN A 93 -17.69 -4.95 4.65
CA GLN A 93 -19.15 -5.00 4.78
C GLN A 93 -19.63 -5.19 6.24
N GLY A 94 -18.87 -4.65 7.20
CA GLY A 94 -19.17 -4.74 8.64
C GLY A 94 -18.81 -6.07 9.31
N ALA A 95 -18.11 -6.97 8.60
CA ALA A 95 -17.59 -8.21 9.17
C ALA A 95 -16.06 -8.10 9.35
N SER A 96 -15.56 -8.32 10.56
CA SER A 96 -14.13 -8.39 10.84
C SER A 96 -13.55 -9.74 10.43
N TYR A 97 -12.29 -9.74 9.94
CA TYR A 97 -11.55 -10.94 9.59
C TYR A 97 -10.11 -10.90 10.15
N PRO A 98 -9.96 -11.01 11.49
CA PRO A 98 -8.66 -10.99 12.12
C PRO A 98 -7.83 -12.22 11.75
N LEU A 99 -6.54 -11.99 11.51
CA LEU A 99 -5.56 -13.05 11.31
C LEU A 99 -4.97 -13.44 12.66
N SER A 100 -5.01 -14.72 13.01
CA SER A 100 -4.37 -15.23 14.23
C SER A 100 -2.86 -15.39 14.07
N ASN A 101 -2.39 -15.46 12.82
CA ASN A 101 -1.01 -15.29 12.40
C ASN A 101 -1.02 -14.16 11.38
N SER A 102 -0.54 -12.98 11.78
CA SER A 102 -0.49 -11.77 10.96
C SER A 102 0.37 -11.98 9.71
N GLU A 103 0.20 -11.14 8.71
CA GLU A 103 1.01 -11.14 7.51
C GLU A 103 2.08 -10.05 7.58
N ARG A 104 3.35 -10.43 7.54
CA ARG A 104 4.50 -9.52 7.43
C ARG A 104 4.87 -9.35 5.98
N PHE A 105 4.57 -8.19 5.42
CA PHE A 105 4.85 -7.93 4.01
C PHE A 105 6.35 -7.88 3.73
N PHE A 106 7.11 -7.14 4.52
CA PHE A 106 8.56 -7.02 4.43
C PHE A 106 9.14 -6.40 5.71
N PRO A 107 10.45 -6.67 5.98
CA PRO A 107 11.13 -6.12 7.15
C PRO A 107 11.55 -4.66 6.96
N TYR A 108 11.90 -4.02 8.09
CA TYR A 108 12.63 -2.76 8.14
C TYR A 108 13.89 -2.91 9.03
N PRO A 109 15.06 -2.40 8.62
CA PRO A 109 15.36 -1.88 7.29
C PRO A 109 15.34 -2.99 6.24
N TYR A 110 14.92 -2.70 5.01
CA TYR A 110 14.89 -3.65 3.90
C TYR A 110 15.87 -3.20 2.81
N ASN A 111 16.88 -4.01 2.51
CA ASN A 111 17.95 -3.62 1.60
C ASN A 111 17.73 -4.17 0.19
N TYR A 112 18.21 -3.44 -0.81
CA TYR A 112 18.22 -3.92 -2.19
C TYR A 112 18.89 -5.27 -2.33
N GLY A 113 18.20 -6.21 -3.00
CA GLY A 113 18.64 -7.58 -3.21
C GLY A 113 18.21 -8.56 -2.10
N GLU A 114 17.60 -8.07 -1.01
CA GLU A 114 17.04 -8.94 0.03
C GLU A 114 15.67 -9.48 -0.35
N THR A 115 15.35 -10.65 0.19
CA THR A 115 14.03 -11.30 0.10
C THR A 115 13.53 -11.63 1.50
N HIS A 116 12.21 -11.65 1.66
CA HIS A 116 11.55 -12.02 2.90
C HIS A 116 10.36 -12.93 2.59
N GLU A 117 10.18 -13.96 3.42
CA GLU A 117 9.07 -14.90 3.34
C GLU A 117 8.36 -14.94 4.69
N ASP A 118 7.03 -14.94 4.67
CA ASP A 118 6.20 -15.00 5.87
C ASP A 118 4.96 -15.86 5.61
N GLU A 119 4.53 -16.59 6.64
CA GLU A 119 3.29 -17.36 6.61
C GLU A 119 2.21 -16.60 7.37
N MET A 120 0.99 -16.60 6.83
CA MET A 120 -0.15 -15.94 7.45
C MET A 120 -1.35 -16.88 7.56
N GLY A 121 -2.29 -16.57 8.48
CA GLY A 121 -3.50 -17.36 8.58
C GLY A 121 -4.45 -16.94 9.68
N GLY A 122 -5.66 -17.49 9.63
CA GLY A 122 -6.69 -17.19 10.59
C GLY A 122 -7.98 -17.96 10.36
N VAL A 123 -8.93 -17.74 11.23
CA VAL A 123 -10.30 -18.24 11.09
C VAL A 123 -11.22 -17.06 10.86
N LEU A 124 -11.82 -17.03 9.69
CA LEU A 124 -12.70 -15.95 9.25
C LEU A 124 -14.16 -16.39 9.39
N ASN A 125 -15.02 -15.48 9.84
CA ASN A 125 -16.46 -15.70 9.89
C ASN A 125 -17.14 -14.66 8.99
N ILE A 126 -17.37 -15.01 7.75
CA ILE A 126 -17.96 -14.12 6.77
C ILE A 126 -19.41 -14.54 6.53
N GLN A 127 -20.36 -13.67 6.89
CA GLN A 127 -21.80 -13.91 6.70
C GLN A 127 -22.31 -15.28 7.26
N GLY A 128 -21.71 -15.72 8.37
CA GLY A 128 -22.06 -17.00 9.01
C GLY A 128 -21.39 -18.23 8.42
N VAL A 129 -20.50 -18.07 7.45
CA VAL A 129 -19.63 -19.13 6.92
C VAL A 129 -18.27 -19.03 7.55
N THR A 130 -17.80 -20.11 8.15
CA THR A 130 -16.45 -20.20 8.67
C THR A 130 -15.49 -20.60 7.55
N ALA A 131 -14.44 -19.80 7.34
CA ALA A 131 -13.34 -20.09 6.44
C ALA A 131 -12.04 -20.19 7.23
N TYR A 132 -11.22 -21.15 6.90
CA TYR A 132 -9.86 -21.29 7.40
C TYR A 132 -8.90 -20.75 6.37
N ARG A 133 -8.30 -19.58 6.66
CA ARG A 133 -7.31 -18.92 5.79
C ARG A 133 -5.92 -19.40 6.14
N SER A 134 -5.14 -19.69 5.11
CA SER A 134 -3.70 -19.85 5.18
C SER A 134 -3.06 -19.23 3.95
N GLY A 135 -1.85 -18.75 4.09
CA GLY A 135 -1.13 -18.18 2.95
C GLY A 135 0.34 -17.97 3.23
N VAL A 136 1.05 -17.66 2.15
CA VAL A 136 2.47 -17.32 2.16
C VAL A 136 2.64 -16.01 1.39
N ASN A 137 3.43 -15.11 1.95
CA ASN A 137 3.91 -13.91 1.29
C ASN A 137 5.40 -14.03 1.02
N LEU A 138 5.82 -13.78 -0.21
CA LEU A 138 7.22 -13.66 -0.59
C LEU A 138 7.46 -12.25 -1.13
N SER A 139 8.33 -11.48 -0.48
CA SER A 139 8.71 -10.15 -0.92
C SER A 139 10.16 -10.09 -1.38
N ALA A 140 10.47 -9.13 -2.25
CA ALA A 140 11.82 -8.83 -2.70
C ALA A 140 11.95 -7.32 -2.97
N LEU A 141 12.98 -6.67 -2.40
CA LEU A 141 13.38 -5.35 -2.85
C LEU A 141 14.32 -5.53 -4.04
N ASP A 142 13.76 -5.46 -5.26
CA ASP A 142 14.39 -5.90 -6.49
C ASP A 142 14.78 -4.76 -7.44
N GLY A 143 14.50 -3.50 -7.08
CA GLY A 143 14.87 -2.35 -7.89
C GLY A 143 14.94 -1.03 -7.14
N TYR A 144 15.72 -0.09 -7.70
CA TYR A 144 15.73 1.30 -7.27
C TYR A 144 16.09 2.23 -8.42
N GLY A 145 15.63 3.49 -8.35
CA GLY A 145 15.94 4.46 -9.40
C GLY A 145 15.06 5.70 -9.41
N LEU A 146 14.91 6.26 -10.59
CA LEU A 146 14.12 7.44 -10.90
C LEU A 146 12.71 7.05 -11.33
N LEU A 147 11.70 7.64 -10.72
CA LEU A 147 10.29 7.48 -11.10
C LEU A 147 9.74 8.81 -11.62
N THR A 148 9.10 8.77 -12.80
CA THR A 148 8.34 9.90 -13.32
C THR A 148 6.85 9.62 -13.19
N LEU A 149 6.15 10.42 -12.39
CA LEU A 149 4.70 10.34 -12.19
C LEU A 149 3.92 11.14 -13.25
N PRO A 150 2.59 10.96 -13.36
CA PRO A 150 1.73 11.80 -14.18
C PRO A 150 1.99 13.30 -13.95
N GLY A 151 1.98 14.07 -15.03
CA GLY A 151 2.35 15.48 -14.96
C GLY A 151 3.84 15.77 -15.00
N GLY A 152 4.68 14.73 -15.14
CA GLY A 152 6.13 14.86 -15.32
C GLY A 152 6.91 15.09 -14.01
N VAL A 153 6.30 14.83 -12.86
CA VAL A 153 6.98 14.92 -11.56
C VAL A 153 8.00 13.78 -11.45
N GLN A 154 9.27 14.14 -11.23
CA GLN A 154 10.36 13.19 -11.09
C GLN A 154 10.75 13.03 -9.63
N LEU A 155 10.89 11.78 -9.21
CA LEU A 155 11.27 11.39 -7.85
C LEU A 155 12.49 10.48 -7.92
N ASP A 156 13.56 10.90 -7.27
CA ASP A 156 14.78 10.11 -7.10
C ASP A 156 14.64 9.16 -5.90
N ASP A 157 15.53 8.17 -5.83
CA ASP A 157 15.63 7.22 -4.72
C ASP A 157 14.35 6.42 -4.45
N VAL A 158 13.58 6.17 -5.51
CA VAL A 158 12.40 5.30 -5.43
C VAL A 158 12.85 3.85 -5.40
N LEU A 159 12.23 3.06 -4.52
CA LEU A 159 12.50 1.65 -4.28
C LEU A 159 11.35 0.82 -4.87
N ARG A 160 11.69 -0.27 -5.57
CA ARG A 160 10.72 -1.21 -6.14
C ARG A 160 10.71 -2.48 -5.30
N ILE A 161 9.52 -2.82 -4.78
CA ILE A 161 9.28 -4.07 -4.06
C ILE A 161 8.29 -4.90 -4.84
N ARG A 162 8.61 -6.17 -5.02
CA ARG A 162 7.69 -7.19 -5.53
C ARG A 162 7.18 -8.04 -4.38
N LEU A 163 5.87 -8.22 -4.33
CA LEU A 163 5.16 -9.10 -3.40
C LEU A 163 4.47 -10.20 -4.20
N ASN A 164 4.68 -11.45 -3.82
CA ASN A 164 3.95 -12.60 -4.34
C ASN A 164 3.23 -13.25 -3.16
N ARG A 165 1.91 -13.28 -3.21
CA ARG A 165 1.07 -13.81 -2.14
C ARG A 165 0.22 -14.94 -2.69
N SER A 166 0.28 -16.11 -2.05
CA SER A 166 -0.60 -17.23 -2.35
C SER A 166 -1.43 -17.53 -1.10
N ILE A 167 -2.76 -17.38 -1.21
CA ILE A 167 -3.69 -17.47 -0.09
C ILE A 167 -4.75 -18.51 -0.42
N SER A 168 -5.15 -19.30 0.56
CA SER A 168 -6.19 -20.31 0.45
C SER A 168 -7.21 -20.15 1.57
N ASP A 169 -8.49 -20.02 1.20
CA ASP A 169 -9.64 -20.03 2.09
C ASP A 169 -10.38 -21.36 1.94
N SER A 170 -10.36 -22.17 3.00
CA SER A 170 -11.06 -23.45 3.05
C SER A 170 -12.35 -23.34 3.84
N THR A 171 -13.47 -23.65 3.20
CA THR A 171 -14.82 -23.65 3.80
C THR A 171 -15.48 -25.03 3.63
N ILE A 172 -16.66 -25.21 4.22
CA ILE A 172 -17.49 -26.42 3.97
C ILE A 172 -17.97 -26.52 2.52
N MET A 173 -17.93 -25.43 1.74
CA MET A 173 -18.37 -25.38 0.37
C MET A 173 -17.25 -25.64 -0.64
N GLY A 174 -16.00 -25.55 -0.22
CA GLY A 174 -14.84 -25.73 -1.07
C GLY A 174 -13.65 -24.86 -0.65
N ILE A 175 -12.71 -24.80 -1.57
CA ILE A 175 -11.47 -24.01 -1.41
C ILE A 175 -11.49 -22.90 -2.45
N THR A 176 -11.23 -21.67 -2.02
CA THR A 176 -10.92 -20.54 -2.86
C THR A 176 -9.43 -20.23 -2.76
N GLN A 177 -8.75 -20.11 -3.88
CA GLN A 177 -7.33 -19.74 -3.94
C GLN A 177 -7.19 -18.36 -4.54
N TYR A 178 -6.26 -17.58 -3.98
CA TYR A 178 -5.90 -16.24 -4.42
C TYR A 178 -4.39 -16.22 -4.67
N ASP A 179 -4.00 -15.98 -5.91
CA ASP A 179 -2.62 -15.69 -6.27
C ASP A 179 -2.53 -14.21 -6.61
N ILE A 180 -1.76 -13.46 -5.82
CA ILE A 180 -1.66 -12.00 -5.90
C ILE A 180 -0.20 -11.64 -6.13
N GLU A 181 0.06 -10.98 -7.24
CA GLU A 181 1.34 -10.35 -7.54
C GLU A 181 1.18 -8.83 -7.47
N GLN A 182 2.01 -8.19 -6.65
CA GLN A 182 2.04 -6.75 -6.53
C GLN A 182 3.45 -6.22 -6.77
N VAL A 183 3.53 -5.08 -7.46
CA VAL A 183 4.77 -4.32 -7.59
C VAL A 183 4.53 -2.93 -7.02
N LEU A 184 5.24 -2.60 -5.96
CA LEU A 184 5.13 -1.35 -5.23
C LEU A 184 6.34 -0.47 -5.50
N PHE A 185 6.09 0.80 -5.82
CA PHE A 185 7.11 1.84 -5.87
C PHE A 185 6.99 2.69 -4.61
N LEU A 186 8.00 2.61 -3.75
CA LEU A 186 8.01 3.24 -2.44
C LEU A 186 9.12 4.28 -2.35
N GLN A 187 8.92 5.27 -1.50
CA GLN A 187 9.94 6.25 -1.13
C GLN A 187 10.04 6.32 0.39
N ASN A 188 11.27 6.45 0.91
CA ASN A 188 11.48 6.62 2.35
C ASN A 188 10.69 7.83 2.87
N GLY A 189 10.05 7.65 4.03
CA GLY A 189 9.21 8.67 4.66
C GLY A 189 7.74 8.64 4.24
N LEU A 190 7.36 7.86 3.20
CA LEU A 190 5.97 7.65 2.83
C LEU A 190 5.50 6.26 3.28
N VAL A 191 4.26 6.18 3.76
CA VAL A 191 3.59 4.91 4.11
C VAL A 191 2.76 4.36 2.95
N VAL A 192 2.47 5.20 1.98
CA VAL A 192 1.65 4.86 0.81
C VAL A 192 2.58 4.66 -0.39
N PRO A 193 2.39 3.62 -1.20
CA PRO A 193 3.13 3.48 -2.43
C PRO A 193 2.82 4.64 -3.39
N LEU A 194 3.85 5.11 -4.07
CA LEU A 194 3.72 6.07 -5.17
C LEU A 194 2.95 5.46 -6.34
N ILE A 195 3.24 4.19 -6.61
CA ILE A 195 2.53 3.35 -7.59
C ILE A 195 2.41 1.94 -7.01
N ALA A 196 1.27 1.32 -7.21
CA ALA A 196 1.04 -0.09 -6.93
C ALA A 196 0.41 -0.76 -8.16
N HIS A 197 1.11 -1.73 -8.74
CA HIS A 197 0.53 -2.64 -9.73
C HIS A 197 0.03 -3.87 -9.02
N THR A 198 -1.19 -4.30 -9.31
CA THR A 198 -1.77 -5.51 -8.74
C THR A 198 -2.30 -6.39 -9.84
N PHE A 199 -1.80 -7.60 -9.92
CA PHE A 199 -2.42 -8.72 -10.62
C PHE A 199 -2.94 -9.71 -9.58
N MET A 200 -4.21 -10.09 -9.68
CA MET A 200 -4.83 -11.05 -8.77
C MET A 200 -5.63 -12.08 -9.58
N GLN A 201 -5.35 -13.35 -9.32
CA GLN A 201 -6.12 -14.45 -9.83
C GLN A 201 -6.87 -15.13 -8.68
N ILE A 202 -8.17 -15.34 -8.85
CA ILE A 202 -9.03 -16.04 -7.90
C ILE A 202 -9.52 -17.34 -8.57
N VAL A 203 -9.30 -18.46 -7.89
CA VAL A 203 -9.74 -19.78 -8.37
C VAL A 203 -10.75 -20.37 -7.39
N GLU A 204 -11.98 -20.60 -7.87
CA GLU A 204 -13.08 -21.23 -7.15
C GLU A 204 -13.56 -22.48 -7.88
N GLY A 205 -13.11 -23.65 -7.42
CA GLY A 205 -13.42 -24.90 -8.12
C GLY A 205 -12.82 -24.94 -9.54
N ILE A 206 -13.66 -24.77 -10.56
CA ILE A 206 -13.23 -24.74 -11.97
C ILE A 206 -13.23 -23.31 -12.56
N ASP A 207 -13.76 -22.35 -11.83
CA ASP A 207 -13.87 -20.98 -12.29
C ASP A 207 -12.61 -20.19 -11.90
N THR A 208 -12.17 -19.34 -12.80
CA THR A 208 -11.03 -18.44 -12.59
C THR A 208 -11.42 -17.03 -12.96
N THR A 209 -11.15 -16.10 -12.05
CA THR A 209 -11.35 -14.66 -12.25
C THR A 209 -10.03 -13.94 -12.11
N GLU A 210 -9.73 -13.01 -13.01
CA GLU A 210 -8.48 -12.23 -13.00
C GLU A 210 -8.79 -10.75 -12.86
N TYR A 211 -7.99 -10.07 -12.06
CA TYR A 211 -7.99 -8.62 -11.89
C TYR A 211 -6.60 -8.08 -12.17
N ASN A 212 -6.53 -6.99 -12.91
CA ASN A 212 -5.27 -6.32 -13.21
C ASN A 212 -5.51 -4.81 -13.22
N TYR A 213 -4.87 -4.10 -12.29
CA TYR A 213 -5.03 -2.67 -12.16
C TYR A 213 -3.75 -2.01 -11.62
N THR A 214 -3.68 -0.70 -11.81
CA THR A 214 -2.58 0.12 -11.31
C THR A 214 -3.16 1.27 -10.50
N GLU A 215 -2.61 1.49 -9.32
CA GLU A 215 -2.92 2.62 -8.45
C GLU A 215 -1.74 3.59 -8.47
N ILE A 216 -2.04 4.88 -8.56
CA ILE A 216 -1.04 5.96 -8.60
C ILE A 216 -1.39 7.01 -7.56
N LEU A 217 -0.45 7.32 -6.71
CA LEU A 217 -0.59 8.38 -5.71
C LEU A 217 -0.77 9.73 -6.40
N GLN A 218 -1.91 10.39 -6.17
CA GLN A 218 -2.24 11.71 -6.70
C GLN A 218 -2.00 12.82 -5.67
N THR A 219 -2.32 12.54 -4.42
CA THR A 219 -2.17 13.51 -3.32
C THR A 219 -1.82 12.78 -2.04
N TYR A 220 -0.90 13.33 -1.28
CA TYR A 220 -0.57 12.92 0.07
C TYR A 220 -0.56 14.14 0.98
N LEU A 221 -1.37 14.10 2.03
CA LEU A 221 -1.48 15.17 3.03
C LEU A 221 -1.00 14.59 4.36
N MET A 222 0.09 15.13 4.87
CA MET A 222 0.59 14.81 6.20
C MET A 222 -0.17 15.67 7.23
N ASP A 223 -0.72 15.03 8.27
CA ASP A 223 -1.27 15.75 9.41
C ASP A 223 -0.09 16.28 10.25
N VAL A 224 -0.03 17.58 10.39
CA VAL A 224 1.02 18.25 11.17
C VAL A 224 0.48 18.45 12.57
N ASP A 225 0.90 17.64 13.53
CA ASP A 225 0.63 17.87 14.94
C ASP A 225 1.23 19.24 15.35
N GLU A 226 0.38 20.19 15.74
CA GLU A 226 0.75 21.60 16.03
C GLU A 226 1.77 21.77 17.18
N THR A 227 2.26 20.66 17.76
CA THR A 227 3.19 20.67 18.90
C THR A 227 4.68 20.60 18.53
N HIS A 228 5.01 20.33 17.27
CA HIS A 228 6.39 20.39 16.79
C HIS A 228 6.58 21.55 15.81
N GLU A 229 7.56 22.42 16.09
CA GLU A 229 7.91 23.59 15.30
C GLU A 229 7.92 23.28 13.79
N GLN A 230 7.05 23.98 13.10
CA GLN A 230 6.69 23.88 11.69
C GLN A 230 7.86 23.66 10.73
N GLN A 231 7.90 22.49 10.12
CA GLN A 231 8.30 22.37 8.71
C GLN A 231 7.15 21.69 7.97
N SER A 232 6.18 22.47 7.55
CA SER A 232 5.07 21.97 6.74
C SER A 232 5.55 21.77 5.29
N TYR A 233 5.64 20.54 4.84
CA TYR A 233 5.79 20.22 3.43
C TYR A 233 4.41 19.79 2.91
N SER A 234 3.72 20.65 2.20
CA SER A 234 2.51 20.26 1.46
C SER A 234 2.89 19.99 0.00
N PHE A 235 2.75 18.76 -0.46
CA PHE A 235 2.81 18.43 -1.88
C PHE A 235 1.39 18.23 -2.37
N ALA A 236 0.89 19.16 -3.16
CA ALA A 236 -0.33 18.96 -3.91
C ALA A 236 0.05 18.70 -5.37
N LEU A 237 -0.11 17.46 -5.83
CA LEU A 237 0.00 17.11 -7.25
C LEU A 237 -1.38 17.31 -7.87
N PHE A 238 -1.60 18.45 -8.48
CA PHE A 238 -2.80 18.68 -9.28
C PHE A 238 -2.53 18.33 -10.73
N PRO A 239 -3.33 17.47 -11.39
CA PRO A 239 -3.46 17.52 -12.81
C PRO A 239 -4.25 18.80 -13.15
N ASN A 240 -3.55 19.87 -13.45
CA ASN A 240 -4.21 21.07 -14.00
C ASN A 240 -4.36 20.87 -15.52
N PRO A 241 -5.57 20.79 -16.09
CA PRO A 241 -5.79 20.65 -17.52
C PRO A 241 -5.47 21.94 -18.31
N ALA A 242 -5.01 23.01 -17.67
CA ALA A 242 -4.68 24.27 -18.31
C ALA A 242 -3.20 24.62 -18.13
N GLN A 243 -2.44 24.30 -19.14
CA GLN A 243 -1.21 24.98 -19.62
C GLN A 243 -0.35 25.78 -18.63
N GLU A 244 0.95 25.37 -18.54
CA GLU A 244 2.12 26.10 -18.12
C GLU A 244 2.45 26.19 -16.63
N LYS A 245 3.50 25.43 -16.29
CA LYS A 245 4.38 25.56 -15.14
C LYS A 245 3.76 25.31 -13.75
N VAL A 246 4.09 24.15 -13.19
CA VAL A 246 4.08 23.97 -11.73
C VAL A 246 5.22 24.79 -11.15
N GLN A 247 4.90 25.82 -10.39
CA GLN A 247 5.87 26.59 -9.62
C GLN A 247 5.84 26.05 -8.18
N ILE A 248 6.88 25.31 -7.79
CA ILE A 248 7.08 24.95 -6.41
C ILE A 248 7.65 26.20 -5.72
N VAL A 249 6.85 26.85 -4.88
CA VAL A 249 7.30 27.98 -4.08
C VAL A 249 7.68 27.45 -2.71
N TRP A 250 8.97 27.39 -2.42
CA TRP A 250 9.46 27.19 -1.07
C TRP A 250 9.21 28.48 -0.28
N GLY A 251 8.27 28.46 0.65
CA GLY A 251 8.06 29.56 1.57
C GLY A 251 9.19 29.57 2.60
N ALA A 252 10.07 30.56 2.55
CA ALA A 252 10.91 30.87 3.69
C ALA A 252 10.00 31.39 4.82
N ALA A 253 10.18 30.84 6.04
CA ALA A 253 9.50 31.34 7.22
C ALA A 253 9.78 32.86 7.37
N PRO A 254 8.76 33.67 7.70
CA PRO A 254 9.00 35.07 8.05
C PRO A 254 9.80 35.13 9.36
N GLU A 255 10.80 36.04 9.40
CA GLU A 255 11.56 36.41 10.59
C GLU A 255 10.66 37.03 11.67
#